data_443aa12cf6146c38ef1285294acea6f4
#
_entry.id   443aa12cf6146c38ef1285294acea6f4
#
_cell.length_a   1.000
_cell.length_b   1.000
_cell.length_c   1.000
_cell.angle_alpha   90.00
_cell.angle_beta   90.00
_cell.angle_gamma   90.00
#
_symmetry.space_group_name_H-M   'P 1'
#
loop_
_entity.id
_entity.type
_entity.pdbx_description
1 polymer ?
#
loop_
_entity_poly.entity_id
_entity_poly.type
_entity_poly.pdbx_seq_one_letter_code
_entity_poly.pdbx_strand_id
1 'polypeptide(L)'
;CHGAGGQGQQGGYPSLADDDWIWGGSLDAIKHTISHGIRSNESDDQRQGPMPRFGADGTLTAVQIGDVAEFVLSLTNRATDQAAVGRGRAVFEEYCANCHGDTGRGNRDLGSPNLSDQVWLYGGDRASIVRTVTNGRGGVMPSWQGRLDPASLNMLTVYVHQLGGGER
;
A
#
# COMPACT_ATOMS: atom_id res chain seq x y z
N CYS A 1 -15.91 -6.70 -2.49
CA CYS A 1 -14.46 -6.67 -2.35
C CYS A 1 -14.05 -5.99 -1.03
N HIS A 2 -14.55 -4.76 -0.74
CA HIS A 2 -14.16 -4.02 0.47
C HIS A 2 -15.05 -4.28 1.70
N GLY A 3 -15.98 -5.24 1.65
CA GLY A 3 -16.94 -5.51 2.72
C GLY A 3 -18.18 -4.60 2.68
N ALA A 4 -19.24 -4.99 3.39
CA ALA A 4 -20.52 -4.27 3.36
C ALA A 4 -20.44 -2.85 3.96
N GLY A 5 -19.57 -2.61 4.93
CA GLY A 5 -19.32 -1.30 5.54
C GLY A 5 -18.01 -0.65 5.10
N GLY A 6 -17.38 -1.14 4.03
CA GLY A 6 -16.09 -0.63 3.58
C GLY A 6 -14.91 -0.98 4.49
N GLN A 7 -15.08 -1.89 5.45
CA GLN A 7 -14.05 -2.25 6.46
C GLN A 7 -12.84 -2.99 5.88
N GLY A 8 -12.89 -3.34 4.60
CA GLY A 8 -11.83 -4.08 3.93
C GLY A 8 -11.72 -5.53 4.37
N GLN A 9 -10.67 -6.17 3.90
CA GLN A 9 -10.28 -7.52 4.33
C GLN A 9 -8.76 -7.65 4.28
N GLN A 10 -8.17 -8.09 5.36
CA GLN A 10 -6.74 -8.34 5.41
C GLN A 10 -6.31 -9.32 4.30
N GLY A 11 -5.21 -9.01 3.64
CA GLY A 11 -4.68 -9.83 2.56
C GLY A 11 -4.99 -9.31 1.15
N GLY A 12 -5.53 -8.10 1.00
CA GLY A 12 -5.63 -7.48 -0.33
C GLY A 12 -6.71 -6.42 -0.55
N TYR A 13 -7.68 -6.29 0.34
CA TYR A 13 -8.75 -5.31 0.19
C TYR A 13 -8.63 -4.24 1.28
N PRO A 14 -8.14 -3.02 0.96
CA PRO A 14 -7.98 -1.97 1.97
C PRO A 14 -9.33 -1.56 2.56
N SER A 15 -9.31 -1.13 3.81
CA SER A 15 -10.44 -0.44 4.42
C SER A 15 -10.71 0.87 3.67
N LEU A 16 -11.97 1.23 3.56
CA LEU A 16 -12.43 2.51 3.03
C LEU A 16 -13.04 3.35 4.17
N ALA A 17 -13.02 2.83 5.40
CA ALA A 17 -13.64 3.42 6.56
C ALA A 17 -12.61 3.97 7.58
N ASP A 18 -11.32 3.93 7.25
CA ASP A 18 -10.23 4.55 7.99
C ASP A 18 -9.68 5.78 7.23
N ASP A 19 -8.65 6.41 7.78
CA ASP A 19 -7.95 7.58 7.21
C ASP A 19 -6.63 7.23 6.53
N ASP A 20 -6.35 5.93 6.32
CA ASP A 20 -5.15 5.47 5.61
C ASP A 20 -5.39 5.32 4.10
N TRP A 21 -5.08 6.38 3.36
CA TRP A 21 -5.28 6.46 1.93
C TRP A 21 -3.98 6.26 1.14
N ILE A 22 -3.79 5.08 0.57
CA ILE A 22 -2.61 4.74 -0.25
C ILE A 22 -2.52 5.64 -1.50
N TRP A 23 -3.64 6.03 -2.09
CA TRP A 23 -3.73 6.82 -3.31
C TRP A 23 -4.37 8.21 -3.11
N GLY A 24 -4.53 8.65 -1.86
CA GLY A 24 -5.19 9.88 -1.48
C GLY A 24 -6.69 9.71 -1.22
N GLY A 25 -7.19 10.43 -0.24
CA GLY A 25 -8.57 10.39 0.26
C GLY A 25 -9.43 11.59 -0.16
N SER A 26 -8.95 12.47 -1.05
CA SER A 26 -9.78 13.54 -1.61
C SER A 26 -10.84 12.99 -2.57
N LEU A 27 -11.92 13.73 -2.76
CA LEU A 27 -12.98 13.33 -3.71
C LEU A 27 -12.41 13.02 -5.10
N ASP A 28 -11.48 13.84 -5.60
CA ASP A 28 -10.85 13.64 -6.91
C ASP A 28 -9.99 12.37 -6.95
N ALA A 29 -9.18 12.12 -5.91
CA ALA A 29 -8.34 10.94 -5.83
C ALA A 29 -9.17 9.64 -5.74
N ILE A 30 -10.23 9.65 -4.93
CA ILE A 30 -11.18 8.53 -4.80
C ILE A 30 -11.89 8.30 -6.12
N LYS A 31 -12.43 9.36 -6.76
CA LYS A 31 -13.10 9.26 -8.05
C LYS A 31 -12.18 8.69 -9.12
N HIS A 32 -10.95 9.19 -9.22
CA HIS A 32 -9.96 8.69 -10.17
C HIS A 32 -9.72 7.19 -9.97
N THR A 33 -9.49 6.76 -8.71
CA THR A 33 -9.23 5.36 -8.38
C THR A 33 -10.42 4.45 -8.71
N ILE A 34 -11.65 4.87 -8.42
CA ILE A 34 -12.86 4.12 -8.78
C ILE A 34 -13.02 4.07 -10.31
N SER A 35 -12.87 5.20 -10.99
CA SER A 35 -13.07 5.29 -12.44
C SER A 35 -12.08 4.42 -13.21
N HIS A 36 -10.80 4.53 -12.89
CA HIS A 36 -9.72 3.95 -13.71
C HIS A 36 -9.14 2.66 -13.15
N GLY A 37 -9.40 2.36 -11.86
CA GLY A 37 -8.91 1.15 -11.21
C GLY A 37 -7.42 1.20 -10.86
N ILE A 38 -6.91 0.06 -10.42
CA ILE A 38 -5.52 -0.14 -10.00
C ILE A 38 -5.00 -1.41 -10.66
N ARG A 39 -3.95 -1.32 -11.47
CA ARG A 39 -3.25 -2.44 -12.12
C ARG A 39 -4.16 -3.47 -12.81
N SER A 40 -5.31 -3.03 -13.32
CA SER A 40 -6.31 -3.90 -13.96
C SER A 40 -6.09 -4.07 -15.47
N ASN A 41 -5.28 -3.22 -16.08
CA ASN A 41 -5.08 -3.13 -17.53
C ASN A 41 -6.37 -2.80 -18.32
N GLU A 42 -7.37 -2.20 -17.66
CA GLU A 42 -8.66 -1.83 -18.26
C GLU A 42 -8.74 -0.33 -18.59
N SER A 43 -7.78 0.48 -18.14
CA SER A 43 -7.72 1.93 -18.39
C SER A 43 -6.26 2.38 -18.49
N ASP A 44 -5.95 3.26 -19.42
CA ASP A 44 -4.62 3.87 -19.55
C ASP A 44 -4.28 4.79 -18.36
N ASP A 45 -5.31 5.37 -17.72
CA ASP A 45 -5.18 6.25 -16.56
C ASP A 45 -5.21 5.48 -15.21
N GLN A 46 -5.16 4.14 -15.24
CA GLN A 46 -5.17 3.33 -14.02
C GLN A 46 -3.98 3.60 -13.11
N ARG A 47 -4.17 3.43 -11.81
CA ARG A 47 -3.09 3.46 -10.83
C ARG A 47 -2.12 2.31 -11.06
N GLN A 48 -0.82 2.60 -11.04
CA GLN A 48 0.28 1.65 -11.26
C GLN A 48 1.13 1.53 -9.98
N GLY A 49 2.34 0.97 -10.08
CA GLY A 49 3.28 0.91 -8.97
C GLY A 49 3.12 -0.33 -8.09
N PRO A 50 3.34 -1.55 -8.64
CA PRO A 50 3.46 -2.74 -7.81
C PRO A 50 4.78 -2.68 -7.03
N MET A 51 4.79 -3.21 -5.80
CA MET A 51 6.02 -3.44 -5.06
C MET A 51 6.83 -4.56 -5.73
N PRO A 52 8.12 -4.36 -6.07
CA PRO A 52 8.95 -5.37 -6.70
C PRO A 52 9.15 -6.61 -5.83
N ARG A 53 9.48 -7.74 -6.47
CA ARG A 53 9.71 -9.03 -5.83
C ARG A 53 11.20 -9.21 -5.49
N PHE A 54 11.72 -8.39 -4.60
CA PHE A 54 13.16 -8.28 -4.35
C PHE A 54 13.86 -9.62 -4.07
N GLY A 55 13.20 -10.53 -3.35
CA GLY A 55 13.75 -11.86 -3.09
C GLY A 55 13.57 -12.83 -4.25
N ALA A 56 12.36 -12.89 -4.82
CA ALA A 56 12.05 -13.81 -5.91
C ALA A 56 12.85 -13.48 -7.19
N ASP A 57 13.14 -12.20 -7.41
CA ASP A 57 13.93 -11.73 -8.56
C ASP A 57 15.45 -11.72 -8.26
N GLY A 58 15.86 -12.14 -7.06
CA GLY A 58 17.28 -12.25 -6.67
C GLY A 58 17.99 -10.91 -6.43
N THR A 59 17.24 -9.80 -6.32
CA THR A 59 17.81 -8.46 -6.06
C THR A 59 18.35 -8.36 -4.64
N LEU A 60 17.66 -8.94 -3.66
CA LEU A 60 18.07 -8.99 -2.26
C LEU A 60 18.24 -10.44 -1.79
N THR A 61 19.27 -10.68 -1.01
CA THR A 61 19.49 -11.96 -0.33
C THR A 61 18.52 -12.13 0.83
N ALA A 62 18.30 -13.37 1.28
CA ALA A 62 17.46 -13.66 2.44
C ALA A 62 17.95 -12.94 3.73
N VAL A 63 19.26 -12.72 3.88
CA VAL A 63 19.82 -11.97 5.02
C VAL A 63 19.42 -10.50 4.92
N GLN A 64 19.60 -9.86 3.77
CA GLN A 64 19.20 -8.46 3.56
C GLN A 64 17.70 -8.25 3.74
N ILE A 65 16.88 -9.21 3.29
CA ILE A 65 15.42 -9.17 3.50
C ILE A 65 15.09 -9.28 5.00
N GLY A 66 15.78 -10.13 5.74
CA GLY A 66 15.63 -10.23 7.19
C GLY A 66 16.04 -8.94 7.90
N ASP A 67 17.15 -8.34 7.49
CA ASP A 67 17.67 -7.10 8.07
C ASP A 67 16.73 -5.91 7.78
N VAL A 68 16.25 -5.74 6.54
CA VAL A 68 15.32 -4.66 6.21
C VAL A 68 13.96 -4.84 6.91
N ALA A 69 13.51 -6.08 7.14
CA ALA A 69 12.30 -6.33 7.93
C ALA A 69 12.45 -5.85 9.38
N GLU A 70 13.61 -6.06 10.02
CA GLU A 70 13.91 -5.50 11.35
C GLU A 70 13.95 -3.97 11.33
N PHE A 71 14.53 -3.36 10.29
CA PHE A 71 14.49 -1.90 10.14
C PHE A 71 13.06 -1.38 10.05
N VAL A 72 12.20 -1.98 9.21
CA VAL A 72 10.78 -1.60 9.09
C VAL A 72 10.05 -1.76 10.43
N LEU A 73 10.26 -2.84 11.16
CA LEU A 73 9.71 -3.02 12.51
C LEU A 73 10.20 -1.95 13.50
N SER A 74 11.43 -1.43 13.33
CA SER A 74 11.97 -0.39 14.18
C SER A 74 11.23 0.95 14.03
N LEU A 75 10.63 1.22 12.87
CA LEU A 75 9.84 2.44 12.64
C LEU A 75 8.64 2.57 13.61
N THR A 76 8.19 1.43 14.16
CA THR A 76 7.10 1.36 15.15
C THR A 76 7.55 0.75 16.49
N ASN A 77 8.84 0.78 16.78
CA ASN A 77 9.47 0.24 18.01
C ASN A 77 9.20 -1.25 18.28
N ARG A 78 9.07 -2.06 17.20
CA ARG A 78 8.80 -3.51 17.29
C ARG A 78 9.98 -4.37 16.88
N ALA A 79 11.13 -3.78 16.54
CA ALA A 79 12.34 -4.52 16.19
C ALA A 79 12.91 -5.29 17.39
N THR A 80 13.42 -6.48 17.12
CA THR A 80 13.99 -7.37 18.14
C THR A 80 15.50 -7.52 18.02
N ASP A 81 16.11 -7.21 16.85
CA ASP A 81 17.53 -7.28 16.58
C ASP A 81 18.08 -5.91 16.14
N GLN A 82 18.70 -5.17 17.07
CA GLN A 82 19.26 -3.86 16.80
C GLN A 82 20.45 -3.87 15.83
N ALA A 83 21.22 -4.97 15.77
CA ALA A 83 22.28 -5.10 14.79
C ALA A 83 21.74 -5.26 13.37
N ALA A 84 20.66 -6.04 13.21
CA ALA A 84 19.93 -6.15 11.96
C ALA A 84 19.28 -4.83 11.54
N VAL A 85 18.73 -4.06 12.47
CA VAL A 85 18.17 -2.71 12.19
C VAL A 85 19.24 -1.82 11.54
N GLY A 86 20.47 -1.81 12.06
CA GLY A 86 21.57 -1.01 11.49
C GLY A 86 21.91 -1.41 10.05
N ARG A 87 21.99 -2.70 9.75
CA ARG A 87 22.23 -3.20 8.39
C ARG A 87 21.03 -2.98 7.47
N GLY A 88 19.83 -3.21 7.99
CA GLY A 88 18.57 -3.04 7.28
C GLY A 88 18.29 -1.59 6.87
N ARG A 89 18.77 -0.61 7.63
CA ARG A 89 18.69 0.81 7.27
C ARG A 89 19.36 1.06 5.92
N ALA A 90 20.59 0.57 5.71
CA ALA A 90 21.30 0.77 4.44
C ALA A 90 20.56 0.11 3.26
N VAL A 91 20.00 -1.10 3.48
CA VAL A 91 19.15 -1.76 2.46
C VAL A 91 17.89 -0.94 2.16
N PHE A 92 17.25 -0.39 3.19
CA PHE A 92 16.05 0.43 3.02
C PHE A 92 16.34 1.71 2.23
N GLU A 93 17.40 2.42 2.57
CA GLU A 93 17.83 3.65 1.90
C GLU A 93 18.12 3.41 0.41
N GLU A 94 18.74 2.27 0.07
CA GLU A 94 19.12 1.94 -1.31
C GLU A 94 17.93 1.44 -2.15
N TYR A 95 17.05 0.60 -1.59
CA TYR A 95 16.04 -0.14 -2.38
C TYR A 95 14.60 0.26 -2.09
N CYS A 96 14.31 0.87 -0.95
CA CYS A 96 12.92 1.07 -0.48
C CYS A 96 12.53 2.55 -0.36
N ALA A 97 13.48 3.43 0.03
CA ALA A 97 13.21 4.82 0.34
C ALA A 97 12.64 5.61 -0.86
N ASN A 98 13.06 5.29 -2.08
CA ASN A 98 12.54 5.94 -3.29
C ASN A 98 11.00 5.85 -3.41
N CYS A 99 10.41 4.76 -2.94
CA CYS A 99 8.96 4.56 -2.94
C CYS A 99 8.33 4.89 -1.59
N HIS A 100 8.93 4.43 -0.48
CA HIS A 100 8.33 4.57 0.85
C HIS A 100 8.75 5.84 1.59
N GLY A 101 9.62 6.67 1.01
CA GLY A 101 10.21 7.85 1.66
C GLY A 101 11.30 7.47 2.65
N ASP A 102 12.22 8.40 2.95
CA ASP A 102 13.38 8.16 3.84
C ASP A 102 12.98 7.76 5.26
N THR A 103 11.80 8.17 5.70
CA THR A 103 11.23 7.87 7.02
C THR A 103 10.17 6.78 7.00
N GLY A 104 9.93 6.15 5.85
CA GLY A 104 8.93 5.09 5.68
C GLY A 104 7.47 5.57 5.70
N ARG A 105 7.21 6.88 5.50
CA ARG A 105 5.85 7.44 5.53
C ARG A 105 5.02 7.23 4.28
N GLY A 106 5.60 6.57 3.27
CA GLY A 106 4.92 6.28 2.03
C GLY A 106 4.99 7.42 1.01
N ASN A 107 4.39 7.17 -0.14
CA ASN A 107 4.26 8.13 -1.23
C ASN A 107 2.96 7.83 -2.00
N ARG A 108 1.99 8.72 -1.91
CA ARG A 108 0.66 8.57 -2.52
C ARG A 108 0.70 8.65 -4.05
N ASP A 109 1.65 9.34 -4.64
CA ASP A 109 1.79 9.42 -6.10
C ASP A 109 2.24 8.07 -6.70
N LEU A 110 2.94 7.27 -5.89
CA LEU A 110 3.42 5.94 -6.27
C LEU A 110 2.54 4.80 -5.70
N GLY A 111 1.55 5.12 -4.87
CA GLY A 111 0.74 4.13 -4.17
C GLY A 111 1.55 3.28 -3.19
N SER A 112 2.54 3.88 -2.57
CA SER A 112 3.40 3.21 -1.60
C SER A 112 2.90 3.54 -0.19
N PRO A 113 2.51 2.52 0.62
CA PRO A 113 1.93 2.73 1.93
C PRO A 113 2.93 3.29 2.94
N ASN A 114 2.40 3.92 3.98
CA ASN A 114 3.12 4.28 5.19
C ASN A 114 3.52 3.00 5.95
N LEU A 115 4.79 2.88 6.31
CA LEU A 115 5.34 1.75 7.05
C LEU A 115 5.57 2.09 8.54
N SER A 116 5.30 3.33 8.93
CA SER A 116 5.53 3.86 10.28
C SER A 116 4.26 3.97 11.13
N ASP A 117 3.14 3.41 10.66
CA ASP A 117 1.87 3.33 11.38
C ASP A 117 1.49 1.91 11.79
N GLN A 118 0.23 1.71 12.20
CA GLN A 118 -0.31 0.43 12.64
C GLN A 118 -1.20 -0.24 11.58
N VAL A 119 -1.38 0.38 10.40
CA VAL A 119 -2.28 -0.12 9.35
C VAL A 119 -1.51 -0.99 8.37
N TRP A 120 -1.79 -2.29 8.35
CA TRP A 120 -1.06 -3.28 7.57
C TRP A 120 -2.00 -4.18 6.76
N LEU A 121 -2.15 -3.89 5.48
CA LEU A 121 -3.02 -4.64 4.58
C LEU A 121 -2.62 -6.13 4.43
N TYR A 122 -1.33 -6.43 4.49
CA TYR A 122 -0.77 -7.79 4.31
C TYR A 122 -0.12 -8.36 5.57
N GLY A 123 -0.36 -7.72 6.72
CA GLY A 123 0.23 -8.08 8.01
C GLY A 123 1.56 -7.38 8.28
N GLY A 124 1.70 -6.88 9.52
CA GLY A 124 2.85 -6.10 9.97
C GLY A 124 3.80 -6.88 10.87
N ASP A 125 3.62 -8.20 11.04
CA ASP A 125 4.60 -9.05 11.72
C ASP A 125 5.83 -9.32 10.83
N ARG A 126 6.93 -9.70 11.46
CA ARG A 126 8.20 -9.95 10.76
C ARG A 126 8.05 -10.93 9.59
N ALA A 127 7.34 -12.03 9.77
CA ALA A 127 7.17 -13.04 8.74
C ALA A 127 6.36 -12.51 7.55
N SER A 128 5.34 -11.71 7.81
CA SER A 128 4.52 -11.05 6.78
C SER A 128 5.31 -9.99 6.01
N ILE A 129 6.15 -9.19 6.68
CA ILE A 129 7.05 -8.22 6.05
C ILE A 129 8.07 -8.95 5.16
N VAL A 130 8.73 -9.99 5.67
CA VAL A 130 9.67 -10.82 4.88
C VAL A 130 8.99 -11.38 3.64
N ARG A 131 7.78 -11.96 3.76
CA ARG A 131 7.02 -12.46 2.59
C ARG A 131 6.72 -11.35 1.59
N THR A 132 6.36 -10.16 2.07
CA THR A 132 6.03 -9.01 1.24
C THR A 132 7.25 -8.53 0.46
N VAL A 133 8.41 -8.39 1.10
CA VAL A 133 9.66 -7.99 0.44
C VAL A 133 10.15 -9.07 -0.53
N THR A 134 10.01 -10.34 -0.16
CA THR A 134 10.42 -11.47 -1.01
C THR A 134 9.60 -11.54 -2.30
N ASN A 135 8.27 -11.47 -2.19
CA ASN A 135 7.36 -11.80 -3.30
C ASN A 135 6.73 -10.56 -3.96
N GLY A 136 6.96 -9.38 -3.42
CA GLY A 136 6.28 -8.16 -3.86
C GLY A 136 4.80 -8.13 -3.52
N ARG A 137 4.15 -7.03 -3.86
CA ARG A 137 2.69 -6.83 -3.75
C ARG A 137 2.17 -6.01 -4.93
N GLY A 138 0.97 -6.35 -5.38
CA GLY A 138 0.33 -5.66 -6.50
C GLY A 138 -1.14 -6.05 -6.58
N GLY A 139 -1.95 -5.63 -5.60
CA GLY A 139 -3.40 -5.83 -5.62
C GLY A 139 -4.03 -5.19 -6.85
N VAL A 140 -5.08 -5.80 -7.38
CA VAL A 140 -5.80 -5.34 -8.58
C VAL A 140 -7.19 -4.84 -8.17
N MET A 141 -7.56 -3.66 -8.65
CA MET A 141 -8.92 -3.14 -8.58
C MET A 141 -9.40 -2.85 -10.01
N PRO A 142 -10.53 -3.40 -10.46
CA PRO A 142 -11.03 -3.15 -11.81
C PRO A 142 -11.45 -1.67 -11.99
N SER A 143 -11.44 -1.20 -13.23
CA SER A 143 -12.04 0.08 -13.63
C SER A 143 -13.57 -0.04 -13.57
N TRP A 144 -14.22 1.00 -13.04
CA TRP A 144 -15.68 1.11 -13.01
C TRP A 144 -16.23 2.09 -14.04
N GLN A 145 -15.36 2.85 -14.72
CA GLN A 145 -15.75 3.67 -15.85
C GLN A 145 -16.31 2.80 -16.99
N GLY A 146 -17.45 3.17 -17.52
CA GLY A 146 -18.15 2.36 -18.52
C GLY A 146 -19.00 1.21 -17.97
N ARG A 147 -18.81 0.84 -16.69
CA ARG A 147 -19.66 -0.14 -15.97
C ARG A 147 -20.74 0.56 -15.14
N LEU A 148 -20.45 1.76 -14.67
CA LEU A 148 -21.38 2.63 -13.96
C LEU A 148 -21.56 3.93 -14.76
N ASP A 149 -22.75 4.50 -14.70
CA ASP A 149 -23.00 5.83 -15.27
C ASP A 149 -22.32 6.93 -14.43
N PRO A 150 -22.11 8.13 -15.00
CA PRO A 150 -21.38 9.21 -14.31
C PRO A 150 -22.01 9.65 -12.99
N ALA A 151 -23.34 9.60 -12.86
CA ALA A 151 -24.02 9.99 -11.62
C ALA A 151 -23.76 8.94 -10.52
N SER A 152 -23.84 7.66 -10.86
CA SER A 152 -23.51 6.55 -9.95
C SER A 152 -22.07 6.61 -9.50
N LEU A 153 -21.09 6.91 -10.38
CA LEU A 153 -19.69 7.09 -10.01
C LEU A 153 -19.52 8.24 -9.01
N ASN A 154 -20.17 9.38 -9.24
CA ASN A 154 -20.12 10.52 -8.32
C ASN A 154 -20.74 10.18 -6.96
N MET A 155 -21.90 9.52 -6.93
CA MET A 155 -22.54 9.10 -5.69
C MET A 155 -21.66 8.12 -4.90
N LEU A 156 -21.05 7.13 -5.58
CA LEU A 156 -20.13 6.17 -4.97
C LEU A 156 -18.88 6.86 -4.42
N THR A 157 -18.34 7.84 -5.12
CA THR A 157 -17.20 8.64 -4.66
C THR A 157 -17.52 9.35 -3.35
N VAL A 158 -18.67 10.06 -3.29
CA VAL A 158 -19.11 10.75 -2.07
C VAL A 158 -19.38 9.77 -0.94
N TYR A 159 -20.02 8.64 -1.24
CA TYR A 159 -20.28 7.59 -0.27
C TYR A 159 -18.97 7.07 0.36
N VAL A 160 -17.98 6.71 -0.47
CA VAL A 160 -16.66 6.22 0.02
C VAL A 160 -15.96 7.30 0.84
N HIS A 161 -15.94 8.55 0.37
CA HIS A 161 -15.34 9.67 1.11
C HIS A 161 -15.96 9.87 2.50
N GLN A 162 -17.26 9.55 2.68
CA GLN A 162 -17.96 9.71 3.96
C GLN A 162 -17.91 8.50 4.89
N LEU A 163 -17.38 7.35 4.44
CA LEU A 163 -17.28 6.14 5.27
C LEU A 163 -16.32 6.30 6.46
N GLY A 164 -15.28 7.10 6.31
CA GLY A 164 -14.23 7.25 7.34
C GLY A 164 -13.48 8.57 7.21
N GLY A 165 -12.21 8.52 6.90
CA GLY A 165 -11.29 9.65 6.89
C GLY A 165 -11.16 10.37 5.55
N GLY A 166 -12.23 10.63 4.83
CA GLY A 166 -12.16 11.42 3.59
C GLY A 166 -11.47 12.77 3.79
N GLU A 167 -10.54 13.11 2.91
CA GLU A 167 -9.70 14.31 3.00
C GLU A 167 -10.39 15.51 2.38
N ARG A 168 -10.20 16.70 2.98
CA ARG A 168 -10.76 17.98 2.51
C ARG A 168 -9.82 18.66 1.52
#